data_3f8fc400b2f16ec1b70ae1022650baff
#
_entry.id   3f8fc400b2f16ec1b70ae1022650baff
#
_cell.length_a   1.000
_cell.length_b   1.000
_cell.length_c   1.000
_cell.angle_alpha   90.00
_cell.angle_beta   90.00
_cell.angle_gamma   90.00
#
_symmetry.space_group_name_H-M   'P 1'
#
loop_
_entity.id
_entity.type
_entity.pdbx_description
1 polymer ?
#
loop_
_entity_poly.entity_id
_entity_poly.type
_entity_poly.pdbx_seq_one_letter_code
_entity_poly.pdbx_strand_id
1 'polypeptide(L)'
;IIQIKIKTLMKKNIKVGKIEFKFLFLTLFLLINLNTNLSSSSDLEGSITEIKVLDKISSKNILVKLKNGDETRHKDLSIKSKKCKNSEVDDNPEITAYIQVKDLKYKNKDDVFVFNGWMFSSSPSIAPFDHPVYDIWLVKCY
;
A
#
# COMPACT_ATOMS: atom_id res chain seq x y z
N ILE A 1 16.78 -54.76 45.17
CA ILE A 1 15.29 -54.94 44.99
C ILE A 1 14.66 -53.73 44.31
N ILE A 2 15.20 -52.50 44.51
CA ILE A 2 14.64 -51.23 43.95
C ILE A 2 14.90 -51.10 42.42
N GLN A 3 16.03 -51.59 41.92
CA GLN A 3 16.41 -51.48 40.50
C GLN A 3 15.54 -52.31 39.55
N ILE A 4 14.93 -53.41 40.02
CA ILE A 4 14.11 -54.29 39.21
C ILE A 4 12.70 -53.72 38.97
N LYS A 5 12.22 -52.89 39.93
CA LYS A 5 10.86 -52.31 39.85
C LYS A 5 10.75 -51.12 38.88
N ILE A 6 11.87 -50.45 38.60
CA ILE A 6 11.89 -49.32 37.63
C ILE A 6 11.87 -49.83 36.19
N LYS A 7 12.46 -51.00 35.92
CA LYS A 7 12.53 -51.54 34.54
C LYS A 7 11.21 -52.09 34.02
N THR A 8 10.24 -52.35 34.92
CA THR A 8 8.91 -52.90 34.55
C THR A 8 7.89 -51.81 34.26
N LEU A 9 8.15 -50.54 34.66
CA LEU A 9 7.23 -49.44 34.43
C LEU A 9 7.41 -48.71 33.09
N MET A 10 8.51 -48.98 32.37
CA MET A 10 8.81 -48.32 31.11
C MET A 10 8.41 -49.10 29.82
N LYS A 11 7.59 -50.12 29.95
CA LYS A 11 7.08 -50.85 28.78
C LYS A 11 5.59 -50.72 28.62
N LYS A 12 5.08 -49.51 28.68
CA LYS A 12 3.75 -49.21 28.20
C LYS A 12 3.85 -48.97 26.70
N ASN A 13 3.68 -50.04 25.90
CA ASN A 13 3.56 -49.92 24.46
C ASN A 13 2.34 -49.03 24.14
N ILE A 14 2.60 -47.79 23.82
CA ILE A 14 1.62 -46.91 23.22
C ILE A 14 1.38 -47.50 21.82
N LYS A 15 0.27 -48.22 21.64
CA LYS A 15 -0.21 -48.58 20.30
C LYS A 15 -0.51 -47.29 19.58
N VAL A 16 0.42 -46.81 18.77
CA VAL A 16 0.16 -45.80 17.78
C VAL A 16 -0.90 -46.38 16.85
N GLY A 17 -2.14 -45.89 16.96
CA GLY A 17 -3.21 -46.32 16.05
C GLY A 17 -2.73 -46.12 14.62
N LYS A 18 -2.87 -47.11 13.76
CA LYS A 18 -2.68 -46.94 12.34
C LYS A 18 -3.69 -45.89 11.87
N ILE A 19 -3.28 -44.66 11.80
CA ILE A 19 -4.03 -43.62 11.09
C ILE A 19 -4.01 -44.09 9.64
N GLU A 20 -5.16 -44.54 9.14
CA GLU A 20 -5.23 -44.96 7.75
C GLU A 20 -4.81 -43.77 6.88
N PHE A 21 -3.84 -44.01 6.01
CA PHE A 21 -3.25 -43.00 5.10
C PHE A 21 -4.33 -42.25 4.33
N LYS A 22 -5.48 -42.87 4.08
CA LYS A 22 -6.68 -42.25 3.50
C LYS A 22 -7.27 -41.12 4.33
N PHE A 23 -7.28 -41.24 5.67
CA PHE A 23 -7.77 -40.18 6.56
C PHE A 23 -6.84 -38.98 6.56
N LEU A 24 -5.54 -39.19 6.51
CA LEU A 24 -4.54 -38.16 6.45
C LEU A 24 -4.61 -37.38 5.12
N PHE A 25 -4.84 -38.06 4.01
CA PHE A 25 -5.08 -37.42 2.71
C PHE A 25 -6.40 -36.66 2.68
N LEU A 26 -7.47 -37.16 3.29
CA LEU A 26 -8.77 -36.51 3.34
C LEU A 26 -8.71 -35.22 4.16
N THR A 27 -8.04 -35.23 5.32
CA THR A 27 -7.86 -34.04 6.16
C THR A 27 -6.95 -33.00 5.49
N LEU A 28 -5.89 -33.42 4.81
CA LEU A 28 -5.02 -32.52 4.07
C LEU A 28 -5.77 -31.89 2.89
N PHE A 29 -6.58 -32.65 2.16
CA PHE A 29 -7.41 -32.13 1.07
C PHE A 29 -8.48 -31.17 1.56
N LEU A 30 -9.08 -31.40 2.74
CA LEU A 30 -10.04 -30.49 3.36
C LEU A 30 -9.38 -29.17 3.79
N LEU A 31 -8.16 -29.22 4.34
CA LEU A 31 -7.40 -28.05 4.76
C LEU A 31 -6.97 -27.16 3.58
N ILE A 32 -6.68 -27.76 2.41
CA ILE A 32 -6.30 -27.02 1.20
C ILE A 32 -7.51 -26.22 0.65
N ASN A 33 -8.73 -26.75 0.77
CA ASN A 33 -9.94 -26.08 0.27
C ASN A 33 -10.45 -24.96 1.19
N LEU A 34 -9.95 -24.85 2.44
CA LEU A 34 -10.35 -23.79 3.37
C LEU A 34 -9.65 -22.44 3.12
N ASN A 35 -8.66 -22.36 2.22
CA ASN A 35 -7.82 -21.17 2.04
C ASN A 35 -8.20 -20.31 0.82
N THR A 36 -9.40 -20.42 0.23
CA THR A 36 -9.73 -19.73 -1.02
C THR A 36 -10.64 -18.51 -0.89
N ASN A 37 -10.71 -17.86 0.26
CA ASN A 37 -11.34 -16.56 0.35
C ASN A 37 -10.32 -15.45 0.62
N LEU A 38 -9.39 -15.26 -0.32
CA LEU A 38 -8.65 -14.02 -0.41
C LEU A 38 -9.64 -12.98 -0.97
N SER A 39 -10.32 -12.27 -0.09
CA SER A 39 -11.10 -11.10 -0.45
C SER A 39 -10.12 -10.09 -1.04
N SER A 40 -10.05 -10.04 -2.36
CA SER A 40 -9.40 -8.94 -3.07
C SER A 40 -10.27 -7.71 -2.82
N SER A 41 -9.79 -6.82 -1.95
CA SER A 41 -10.32 -5.46 -1.90
C SER A 41 -10.11 -4.86 -3.29
N SER A 42 -11.18 -4.53 -3.97
CA SER A 42 -11.13 -3.85 -5.26
C SER A 42 -10.75 -2.38 -5.03
N ASP A 43 -9.47 -2.14 -4.75
CA ASP A 43 -8.91 -0.81 -4.88
C ASP A 43 -9.01 -0.41 -6.34
N LEU A 44 -9.90 0.53 -6.65
CA LEU A 44 -10.01 1.05 -7.99
C LEU A 44 -8.79 1.91 -8.30
N GLU A 45 -7.88 1.37 -9.11
CA GLU A 45 -6.73 2.11 -9.63
C GLU A 45 -7.22 3.05 -10.73
N GLY A 46 -7.06 4.36 -10.52
CA GLY A 46 -7.43 5.37 -11.50
C GLY A 46 -6.34 5.62 -12.53
N SER A 47 -6.72 6.18 -13.65
CA SER A 47 -5.82 6.60 -14.73
C SER A 47 -5.42 8.06 -14.64
N ILE A 48 -6.20 8.87 -13.91
CA ILE A 48 -6.02 10.33 -13.76
C ILE A 48 -6.02 10.68 -12.28
N THR A 49 -4.99 11.42 -11.88
CA THR A 49 -4.86 12.03 -10.55
C THR A 49 -5.16 13.51 -10.66
N GLU A 50 -6.07 14.02 -9.84
CA GLU A 50 -6.35 15.44 -9.73
C GLU A 50 -5.74 15.99 -8.45
N ILE A 51 -4.91 17.00 -8.59
CA ILE A 51 -4.26 17.71 -7.48
C ILE A 51 -4.65 19.16 -7.48
N LYS A 52 -4.63 19.79 -6.30
CA LYS A 52 -4.76 21.22 -6.10
C LYS A 52 -3.38 21.80 -5.83
N VAL A 53 -2.98 22.79 -6.60
CA VAL A 53 -1.72 23.51 -6.43
C VAL A 53 -2.03 24.94 -5.97
N LEU A 54 -1.49 25.33 -4.84
CA LEU A 54 -1.54 26.70 -4.30
C LEU A 54 -0.19 27.38 -4.55
N ASP A 55 -0.22 28.54 -5.16
CA ASP A 55 0.88 29.45 -5.22
C ASP A 55 0.80 30.39 -3.98
N LYS A 56 1.70 30.21 -3.04
CA LYS A 56 1.71 30.96 -1.75
C LYS A 56 1.98 32.45 -1.94
N ILE A 57 2.67 32.82 -3.02
CA ILE A 57 3.02 34.21 -3.29
C ILE A 57 1.79 35.00 -3.80
N SER A 58 1.08 34.40 -4.76
CA SER A 58 -0.09 35.02 -5.37
C SER A 58 -1.42 34.66 -4.71
N SER A 59 -1.40 33.73 -3.75
CA SER A 59 -2.58 33.14 -3.10
C SER A 59 -3.57 32.50 -4.09
N LYS A 60 -3.12 32.20 -5.31
CA LYS A 60 -3.95 31.56 -6.34
C LYS A 60 -3.84 30.05 -6.23
N ASN A 61 -4.98 29.40 -6.33
CA ASN A 61 -5.02 27.93 -6.44
C ASN A 61 -5.63 27.48 -7.75
N ILE A 62 -5.16 26.38 -8.24
CA ILE A 62 -5.66 25.74 -9.46
C ILE A 62 -5.78 24.24 -9.26
N LEU A 63 -6.66 23.61 -10.03
CA LEU A 63 -6.75 22.17 -10.17
C LEU A 63 -5.93 21.72 -11.37
N VAL A 64 -5.08 20.75 -11.18
CA VAL A 64 -4.25 20.15 -12.23
C VAL A 64 -4.58 18.68 -12.35
N LYS A 65 -4.90 18.24 -13.57
CA LYS A 65 -5.14 16.84 -13.90
C LYS A 65 -3.85 16.24 -14.43
N LEU A 66 -3.40 15.18 -13.79
CA LEU A 66 -2.21 14.43 -14.15
C LEU A 66 -2.63 13.06 -14.69
N LYS A 67 -2.25 12.75 -15.92
CA LYS A 67 -2.35 11.38 -16.40
C LYS A 67 -1.28 10.55 -15.74
N ASN A 68 -1.66 9.44 -15.10
CA ASN A 68 -0.73 8.60 -14.36
C ASN A 68 0.35 8.04 -15.30
N GLY A 69 1.60 8.16 -14.85
CA GLY A 69 2.78 7.80 -15.63
C GLY A 69 3.39 8.96 -16.43
N ASP A 70 2.61 9.99 -16.77
CA ASP A 70 3.10 11.14 -17.54
C ASP A 70 3.65 12.23 -16.60
N GLU A 71 4.60 13.01 -17.13
CA GLU A 71 5.19 14.16 -16.44
C GLU A 71 4.50 15.43 -16.93
N THR A 72 3.98 16.23 -16.00
CA THR A 72 3.29 17.48 -16.30
C THR A 72 4.04 18.64 -15.68
N ARG A 73 4.34 19.66 -16.50
CA ARG A 73 4.99 20.87 -16.02
C ARG A 73 3.93 21.89 -15.59
N HIS A 74 4.08 22.41 -14.38
CA HIS A 74 3.33 23.56 -13.90
C HIS A 74 4.28 24.63 -13.36
N LYS A 75 4.41 25.76 -14.07
CA LYS A 75 5.39 26.83 -13.77
C LYS A 75 6.80 26.25 -13.62
N ASP A 76 7.35 26.35 -12.40
CA ASP A 76 8.70 25.90 -12.07
C ASP A 76 8.73 24.45 -11.52
N LEU A 77 7.58 23.81 -11.42
CA LEU A 77 7.47 22.42 -10.96
C LEU A 77 7.28 21.46 -12.12
N SER A 78 7.96 20.34 -12.07
CA SER A 78 7.65 19.14 -12.83
C SER A 78 6.99 18.14 -11.89
N ILE A 79 5.77 17.75 -12.21
CA ILE A 79 4.92 16.90 -11.37
C ILE A 79 4.56 15.64 -12.13
N LYS A 80 4.73 14.48 -11.48
CA LYS A 80 4.37 13.19 -12.02
C LYS A 80 3.59 12.40 -10.99
N SER A 81 2.39 11.95 -11.36
CA SER A 81 1.69 10.91 -10.61
C SER A 81 2.08 9.56 -11.18
N LYS A 82 2.61 8.67 -10.35
CA LYS A 82 2.94 7.29 -10.76
C LYS A 82 1.69 6.43 -10.85
N LYS A 83 0.85 6.55 -9.84
CA LYS A 83 -0.43 5.83 -9.70
C LYS A 83 -1.29 6.51 -8.66
N CYS A 84 -2.58 6.34 -8.78
CA CYS A 84 -3.52 6.69 -7.75
C CYS A 84 -4.55 5.57 -7.52
N LYS A 85 -5.11 5.54 -6.34
CA LYS A 85 -6.14 4.59 -5.93
C LYS A 85 -7.23 5.31 -5.18
N ASN A 86 -8.44 4.84 -5.39
CA ASN A 86 -9.61 5.22 -4.62
C ASN A 86 -10.07 3.98 -3.84
N SER A 87 -10.04 4.02 -2.53
CA SER A 87 -10.52 2.96 -1.66
C SER A 87 -12.00 3.20 -1.37
N GLU A 88 -12.88 2.48 -2.06
CA GLU A 88 -14.34 2.58 -1.87
C GLU A 88 -14.86 1.62 -0.79
N VAL A 89 -13.98 0.81 -0.18
CA VAL A 89 -14.36 -0.36 0.64
C VAL A 89 -14.67 0.00 2.08
N ASP A 90 -14.29 1.20 2.55
CA ASP A 90 -14.51 1.64 3.92
C ASP A 90 -15.61 2.70 4.00
N ASP A 91 -16.27 2.79 5.17
CA ASP A 91 -17.20 3.87 5.52
C ASP A 91 -16.56 5.26 5.41
N ASN A 92 -15.25 5.31 5.20
CA ASN A 92 -14.46 6.52 4.98
C ASN A 92 -13.50 6.32 3.79
N PRO A 93 -13.95 6.55 2.54
CA PRO A 93 -13.14 6.33 1.35
C PRO A 93 -11.89 7.21 1.35
N GLU A 94 -10.73 6.60 1.22
CA GLU A 94 -9.44 7.29 1.13
C GLU A 94 -8.94 7.29 -0.31
N ILE A 95 -8.52 8.46 -0.79
CA ILE A 95 -7.82 8.60 -2.05
C ILE A 95 -6.33 8.71 -1.76
N THR A 96 -5.55 7.85 -2.40
CA THR A 96 -4.09 7.86 -2.28
C THR A 96 -3.45 8.00 -3.66
N ALA A 97 -2.33 8.71 -3.74
CA ALA A 97 -1.53 8.80 -4.95
C ALA A 97 -0.04 8.86 -4.64
N TYR A 98 0.76 8.21 -5.49
CA TYR A 98 2.21 8.31 -5.42
C TYR A 98 2.67 9.42 -6.35
N ILE A 99 3.11 10.53 -5.76
CA ILE A 99 3.47 11.77 -6.46
C ILE A 99 4.98 11.99 -6.40
N GLN A 100 5.53 12.44 -7.50
CA GLN A 100 6.91 12.89 -7.61
C GLN A 100 6.90 14.35 -8.09
N VAL A 101 7.61 15.22 -7.39
CA VAL A 101 7.74 16.64 -7.76
C VAL A 101 9.21 17.03 -7.79
N LYS A 102 9.61 17.71 -8.87
CA LYS A 102 10.93 18.33 -9.02
C LYS A 102 10.77 19.83 -9.14
N ASP A 103 11.66 20.61 -8.52
CA ASP A 103 11.76 22.05 -8.76
C ASP A 103 12.75 22.32 -9.90
N LEU A 104 12.24 22.89 -10.98
CA LEU A 104 13.00 23.20 -12.19
C LEU A 104 13.89 24.43 -12.09
N LYS A 105 13.78 25.22 -11.01
CA LYS A 105 14.66 26.35 -10.73
C LYS A 105 16.05 25.92 -10.31
N TYR A 106 16.16 24.82 -9.61
CA TYR A 106 17.45 24.29 -9.19
C TYR A 106 18.07 23.51 -10.35
N LYS A 107 18.90 24.20 -11.14
CA LYS A 107 19.65 23.60 -12.29
C LYS A 107 20.82 22.71 -11.85
N ASN A 108 20.80 22.15 -10.66
CA ASN A 108 21.82 21.17 -10.30
C ASN A 108 21.62 19.93 -11.17
N LYS A 109 22.73 19.37 -11.65
CA LYS A 109 22.78 18.22 -12.58
C LYS A 109 22.14 16.95 -12.03
N ASP A 110 21.76 16.92 -10.77
CA ASP A 110 21.10 15.81 -10.13
C ASP A 110 19.60 16.09 -10.08
N ASP A 111 18.82 15.18 -10.66
CA ASP A 111 17.34 15.16 -10.63
C ASP A 111 16.81 14.97 -9.20
N VAL A 112 16.94 16.01 -8.37
CA VAL A 112 16.50 15.94 -6.98
C VAL A 112 15.00 16.19 -6.91
N PHE A 113 14.29 15.24 -6.33
CA PHE A 113 12.89 15.41 -6.01
C PHE A 113 12.73 16.28 -4.76
N VAL A 114 11.93 17.34 -4.84
CA VAL A 114 11.48 18.11 -3.67
C VAL A 114 10.37 17.39 -2.93
N PHE A 115 9.70 16.45 -3.61
CA PHE A 115 8.77 15.49 -3.02
C PHE A 115 8.78 14.19 -3.80
N ASN A 116 8.78 13.06 -3.10
CA ASN A 116 8.70 11.74 -3.70
C ASN A 116 8.07 10.77 -2.70
N GLY A 117 6.76 10.59 -2.79
CA GLY A 117 6.04 9.79 -1.81
C GLY A 117 4.54 9.69 -2.05
N TRP A 118 3.87 9.05 -1.09
CA TRP A 118 2.42 8.93 -1.07
C TRP A 118 1.78 10.19 -0.51
N MET A 119 0.72 10.66 -1.17
CA MET A 119 -0.20 11.67 -0.67
C MET A 119 -1.55 11.02 -0.35
N PHE A 120 -2.21 11.58 0.66
CA PHE A 120 -3.52 11.15 1.17
C PHE A 120 -4.49 12.33 1.11
N SER A 121 -5.70 12.10 0.57
CA SER A 121 -6.67 13.19 0.43
C SER A 121 -7.29 13.60 1.77
N SER A 122 -7.59 12.64 2.65
CA SER A 122 -8.20 12.88 3.96
C SER A 122 -7.20 13.42 4.99
N SER A 123 -5.92 13.11 4.83
CA SER A 123 -4.88 13.40 5.81
C SER A 123 -3.60 13.95 5.16
N PRO A 124 -3.64 15.15 4.57
CA PRO A 124 -2.49 15.73 3.86
C PRO A 124 -1.26 15.95 4.76
N SER A 125 -1.46 16.05 6.07
CA SER A 125 -0.38 16.26 7.05
C SER A 125 0.50 15.02 7.29
N ILE A 126 0.08 13.82 6.87
CA ILE A 126 0.89 12.60 7.00
C ILE A 126 2.14 12.68 6.11
N ALA A 127 2.01 13.24 4.92
CA ALA A 127 3.10 13.44 3.98
C ALA A 127 2.98 14.84 3.34
N PRO A 128 3.31 15.89 4.10
CA PRO A 128 3.17 17.26 3.63
C PRO A 128 4.15 17.55 2.49
N PHE A 129 3.67 18.28 1.49
CA PHE A 129 4.53 18.86 0.48
C PHE A 129 5.13 20.16 1.04
N ASP A 130 6.42 20.12 1.36
CA ASP A 130 7.13 21.30 1.90
C ASP A 130 7.93 21.98 0.79
N HIS A 131 7.43 23.10 0.31
CA HIS A 131 8.09 23.93 -0.70
C HIS A 131 7.85 25.43 -0.38
N PRO A 132 8.85 26.29 -0.53
CA PRO A 132 8.73 27.70 -0.12
C PRO A 132 7.65 28.50 -0.87
N VAL A 133 7.34 28.11 -2.10
CA VAL A 133 6.43 28.87 -2.99
C VAL A 133 5.11 28.15 -3.24
N TYR A 134 5.08 26.84 -3.19
CA TYR A 134 3.90 26.06 -3.57
C TYR A 134 3.46 25.13 -2.46
N ASP A 135 2.14 24.84 -2.41
CA ASP A 135 1.57 23.71 -1.71
C ASP A 135 0.81 22.83 -2.69
N ILE A 136 0.80 21.52 -2.45
CA ILE A 136 0.12 20.54 -3.29
C ILE A 136 -0.73 19.62 -2.41
N TRP A 137 -1.99 19.42 -2.80
CA TRP A 137 -2.91 18.49 -2.16
C TRP A 137 -3.53 17.55 -3.19
N LEU A 138 -3.67 16.29 -2.81
CA LEU A 138 -4.43 15.31 -3.57
C LEU A 138 -5.94 15.57 -3.42
N VAL A 139 -6.68 15.56 -4.52
CA VAL A 139 -8.12 15.85 -4.55
C VAL A 139 -8.93 14.64 -5.01
N LYS A 140 -8.57 14.06 -6.18
CA LYS A 140 -9.33 12.95 -6.78
C LYS A 140 -8.44 11.98 -7.52
N CYS A 141 -8.94 10.73 -7.63
CA CYS A 141 -8.41 9.68 -8.48
C CYS A 141 -9.58 9.07 -9.29
N TYR A 142 -9.46 9.01 -10.62
CA TYR A 142 -10.48 8.46 -11.53
C TYR A 142 -9.89 7.94 -12.84
#